data_2bf9a41d3444358b006df87448806abe
#
_entry.id   2bf9a41d3444358b006df87448806abe
#
_cell.length_a   1.000
_cell.length_b   1.000
_cell.length_c   1.000
_cell.angle_alpha   90.00
_cell.angle_beta   90.00
_cell.angle_gamma   90.00
#
_symmetry.space_group_name_H-M   'P 1'
#
loop_
_entity.id
_entity.type
_entity.pdbx_description
1 polymer ?
#
loop_
_entity_poly.entity_id
_entity_poly.type
_entity_poly.pdbx_seq_one_letter_code
_entity_poly.pdbx_strand_id
1 'polypeptide(L)'
;KACLILNYLGQGAWLLTQHGKVFATDELMKNSEFLSQFPMAQAIRNPFFAVMPQWFILPGIIIATAAAIIASQALISGSFTLISEAMRLNLWPRLRITYPTEERGQLFISAINLLLFVGCCGITLYFKNSSSMGAAYGLAITLCMLATSILFANYLVLHRVNAALIYLYLGVYLTIELAFLTANLDKFPHGGFVTLIVGGLLFLIMYVWYKSRKIKNRYVEFVRLDQYLPMLQELSNDNSITKYATHLIYLTSANNPKEIEHKIIYSILNKKPKRADIYWFIHVDTLDDPYTCEYEVQTIVPNEVIRVEFRLGFRMEPRINIMFRKVVEDMVANKEVNIVSRYESLQRNNIVGDNEFIVMEKFLSQDNELPFFERLVMKIYFMLKEISLSEEKGFGLDPSNVKVEKFPLIVSPVTNIKLTRINAD
;
A
#
# COMPACT_ATOMS: atom_id res chain seq x y z
N LYS A 1 8.70 -0.40 32.71
CA LYS A 1 8.02 -1.63 33.16
C LYS A 1 7.84 -1.65 34.68
N ALA A 2 8.87 -1.34 35.50
CA ALA A 2 8.77 -1.31 36.96
C ALA A 2 7.64 -0.41 37.47
N CYS A 3 7.53 0.82 36.96
CA CYS A 3 6.49 1.76 37.36
C CYS A 3 5.06 1.23 37.06
N LEU A 4 4.88 0.51 35.94
CA LEU A 4 3.59 -0.09 35.62
C LEU A 4 3.22 -1.21 36.61
N ILE A 5 4.18 -2.08 36.97
CA ILE A 5 3.98 -3.13 37.97
C ILE A 5 3.60 -2.52 39.33
N LEU A 6 4.36 -1.51 39.77
CA LEU A 6 4.06 -0.78 41.02
C LEU A 6 2.69 -0.13 41.01
N ASN A 7 2.29 0.45 39.87
CA ASN A 7 0.96 1.06 39.73
C ASN A 7 -0.16 -0.01 39.83
N TYR A 8 -0.02 -1.16 39.15
CA TYR A 8 -1.00 -2.23 39.26
C TYR A 8 -1.05 -2.84 40.66
N LEU A 9 0.10 -3.04 41.32
CA LEU A 9 0.15 -3.48 42.71
C LEU A 9 -0.51 -2.47 43.66
N GLY A 10 -0.27 -1.17 43.45
CA GLY A 10 -0.91 -0.11 44.22
C GLY A 10 -2.42 -0.06 44.06
N GLN A 11 -2.92 -0.20 42.81
CA GLN A 11 -4.36 -0.29 42.55
C GLN A 11 -4.97 -1.56 43.18
N GLY A 12 -4.27 -2.70 43.07
CA GLY A 12 -4.72 -3.97 43.74
C GLY A 12 -4.78 -3.86 45.25
N ALA A 13 -3.76 -3.27 45.86
CA ALA A 13 -3.74 -3.00 47.29
C ALA A 13 -4.89 -2.09 47.73
N TRP A 14 -5.15 -1.02 46.95
CA TRP A 14 -6.30 -0.15 47.20
C TRP A 14 -7.63 -0.89 47.10
N LEU A 15 -7.83 -1.74 46.10
CA LEU A 15 -9.03 -2.56 45.94
C LEU A 15 -9.24 -3.51 47.12
N LEU A 16 -8.18 -4.11 47.68
CA LEU A 16 -8.26 -4.95 48.88
C LEU A 16 -8.74 -4.16 50.09
N THR A 17 -8.37 -2.88 50.23
CA THR A 17 -8.89 -2.01 51.34
C THR A 17 -10.38 -1.69 51.17
N GLN A 18 -10.96 -1.89 50.00
CA GLN A 18 -12.38 -1.68 49.73
C GLN A 18 -13.22 -2.99 49.93
N HIS A 19 -12.62 -4.05 50.40
CA HIS A 19 -13.32 -5.30 50.66
C HIS A 19 -14.52 -5.10 51.61
N GLY A 20 -15.68 -5.62 51.21
CA GLY A 20 -16.93 -5.45 51.94
C GLY A 20 -17.76 -4.20 51.62
N LYS A 21 -17.27 -3.31 50.74
CA LYS A 21 -18.06 -2.19 50.22
C LYS A 21 -18.78 -2.56 48.94
N VAL A 22 -20.02 -2.14 48.79
CA VAL A 22 -20.80 -2.34 47.58
C VAL A 22 -20.55 -1.15 46.63
N PHE A 23 -20.11 -1.44 45.44
CA PHE A 23 -19.92 -0.43 44.39
C PHE A 23 -20.98 -0.58 43.30
N ALA A 24 -21.50 0.55 42.84
CA ALA A 24 -22.51 0.59 41.81
C ALA A 24 -22.12 1.56 40.69
N THR A 25 -22.55 1.28 39.47
CA THR A 25 -22.43 2.20 38.34
C THR A 25 -23.31 3.42 38.56
N ASP A 26 -23.01 4.55 37.88
CA ASP A 26 -23.82 5.77 37.97
C ASP A 26 -25.30 5.56 37.60
N GLU A 27 -25.60 4.58 36.74
CA GLU A 27 -26.95 4.17 36.37
C GLU A 27 -27.67 3.46 37.54
N LEU A 28 -26.97 2.54 38.18
CA LEU A 28 -27.50 1.84 39.38
C LEU A 28 -27.64 2.77 40.57
N MET A 29 -26.77 3.75 40.73
CA MET A 29 -26.84 4.81 41.74
C MET A 29 -28.06 5.72 41.57
N LYS A 30 -28.65 5.81 40.37
CA LYS A 30 -29.91 6.54 40.11
C LYS A 30 -31.15 5.73 40.34
N ASN A 31 -31.00 4.40 40.51
CA ASN A 31 -32.15 3.51 40.71
C ASN A 31 -32.50 3.47 42.23
N SER A 32 -33.68 3.99 42.55
CA SER A 32 -34.19 4.07 43.92
C SER A 32 -34.40 2.70 44.57
N GLU A 33 -34.72 1.67 43.79
CA GLU A 33 -34.93 0.31 44.25
C GLU A 33 -33.59 -0.35 44.63
N PHE A 34 -32.54 -0.10 43.85
CA PHE A 34 -31.20 -0.56 44.19
C PHE A 34 -30.65 0.10 45.44
N LEU A 35 -30.84 1.43 45.59
CA LEU A 35 -30.40 2.17 46.78
C LEU A 35 -31.15 1.76 48.06
N SER A 36 -32.41 1.32 47.94
CA SER A 36 -33.15 0.79 49.08
C SER A 36 -32.58 -0.56 49.60
N GLN A 37 -32.04 -1.39 48.68
CA GLN A 37 -31.40 -2.66 49.04
C GLN A 37 -29.95 -2.46 49.54
N PHE A 38 -29.25 -1.48 49.00
CA PHE A 38 -27.86 -1.20 49.30
C PHE A 38 -27.64 0.29 49.65
N PRO A 39 -28.07 0.74 50.85
CA PRO A 39 -28.02 2.15 51.22
C PRO A 39 -26.59 2.68 51.39
N MET A 40 -25.59 1.78 51.50
CA MET A 40 -24.16 2.14 51.60
C MET A 40 -23.39 1.96 50.31
N ALA A 41 -24.09 1.78 49.18
CA ALA A 41 -23.43 1.65 47.88
C ALA A 41 -22.68 2.93 47.54
N GLN A 42 -21.46 2.78 47.03
CA GLN A 42 -20.62 3.87 46.59
C GLN A 42 -20.48 3.86 45.09
N ALA A 43 -20.40 5.05 44.45
CA ALA A 43 -20.13 5.12 43.01
C ALA A 43 -18.77 4.48 42.71
N ILE A 44 -18.72 3.71 41.62
CA ILE A 44 -17.46 3.11 41.15
C ILE A 44 -16.50 4.23 40.83
N ARG A 45 -15.41 4.30 41.58
CA ARG A 45 -14.29 5.20 41.29
C ARG A 45 -13.22 4.44 40.52
N ASN A 46 -12.69 5.08 39.47
CA ASN A 46 -11.56 4.50 38.77
C ASN A 46 -10.37 4.33 39.75
N PRO A 47 -9.88 3.10 39.97
CA PRO A 47 -8.82 2.83 40.95
C PRO A 47 -7.57 3.68 40.73
N PHE A 48 -7.25 3.99 39.48
CA PHE A 48 -6.09 4.79 39.10
C PHE A 48 -6.13 6.19 39.73
N PHE A 49 -7.28 6.87 39.67
CA PHE A 49 -7.45 8.19 40.25
C PHE A 49 -7.77 8.12 41.76
N ALA A 50 -8.38 7.03 42.22
CA ALA A 50 -8.76 6.87 43.62
C ALA A 50 -7.56 6.63 44.56
N VAL A 51 -6.45 6.10 44.04
CA VAL A 51 -5.18 5.96 44.78
C VAL A 51 -4.44 7.30 44.93
N MET A 52 -4.77 8.30 44.10
CA MET A 52 -4.09 9.60 44.13
C MET A 52 -4.57 10.44 45.31
N PRO A 53 -3.67 11.16 45.98
CA PRO A 53 -4.06 12.16 46.99
C PRO A 53 -4.82 13.30 46.29
N GLN A 54 -5.79 13.92 47.03
CA GLN A 54 -6.70 14.93 46.50
C GLN A 54 -5.99 16.10 45.79
N TRP A 55 -4.86 16.57 46.35
CA TRP A 55 -4.09 17.68 45.78
C TRP A 55 -3.42 17.30 44.42
N PHE A 56 -3.20 16.01 44.17
CA PHE A 56 -2.52 15.53 42.97
C PHE A 56 -3.49 15.11 41.86
N ILE A 57 -4.79 15.07 42.10
CA ILE A 57 -5.78 14.59 41.10
C ILE A 57 -5.73 15.44 39.83
N LEU A 58 -5.71 16.78 39.95
CA LEU A 58 -5.68 17.68 38.79
C LEU A 58 -4.38 17.56 37.99
N PRO A 59 -3.18 17.65 38.59
CA PRO A 59 -1.93 17.33 37.91
C PRO A 59 -1.92 15.93 37.30
N GLY A 60 -2.46 14.92 37.99
CA GLY A 60 -2.56 13.53 37.51
C GLY A 60 -3.41 13.39 36.24
N ILE A 61 -4.53 14.10 36.15
CA ILE A 61 -5.37 14.15 34.94
C ILE A 61 -4.60 14.78 33.78
N ILE A 62 -3.88 15.89 34.00
CA ILE A 62 -3.09 16.54 32.95
C ILE A 62 -1.99 15.59 32.42
N ILE A 63 -1.26 14.93 33.33
CA ILE A 63 -0.21 13.97 32.97
C ILE A 63 -0.80 12.78 32.24
N ALA A 64 -1.92 12.22 32.69
CA ALA A 64 -2.58 11.09 32.03
C ALA A 64 -3.07 11.48 30.62
N THR A 65 -3.60 12.69 30.43
CA THR A 65 -4.01 13.21 29.13
C THR A 65 -2.81 13.37 28.20
N ALA A 66 -1.70 13.97 28.69
CA ALA A 66 -0.48 14.10 27.92
C ALA A 66 0.09 12.73 27.51
N ALA A 67 0.07 11.75 28.42
CA ALA A 67 0.49 10.39 28.14
C ALA A 67 -0.39 9.71 27.05
N ALA A 68 -1.72 9.92 27.10
CA ALA A 68 -2.63 9.43 26.09
C ALA A 68 -2.37 10.05 24.70
N ILE A 69 -2.06 11.33 24.63
CA ILE A 69 -1.68 12.04 23.39
C ILE A 69 -0.40 11.41 22.80
N ILE A 70 0.64 11.21 23.61
CA ILE A 70 1.91 10.62 23.19
C ILE A 70 1.68 9.18 22.68
N ALA A 71 0.89 8.39 23.40
CA ALA A 71 0.55 7.02 22.99
C ALA A 71 -0.21 7.01 21.64
N SER A 72 -1.15 7.94 21.44
CA SER A 72 -1.86 8.10 20.17
C SER A 72 -0.91 8.42 19.02
N GLN A 73 0.04 9.32 19.22
CA GLN A 73 1.05 9.65 18.18
C GLN A 73 1.91 8.45 17.82
N ALA A 74 2.32 7.65 18.81
CA ALA A 74 3.08 6.43 18.57
C ALA A 74 2.29 5.40 17.71
N LEU A 75 0.99 5.22 17.99
CA LEU A 75 0.12 4.34 17.22
C LEU A 75 -0.11 4.84 15.80
N ILE A 76 -0.27 6.14 15.59
CA ILE A 76 -0.41 6.74 14.26
C ILE A 76 0.86 6.51 13.45
N SER A 77 2.04 6.76 14.02
CA SER A 77 3.33 6.52 13.36
C SER A 77 3.54 5.04 13.01
N GLY A 78 3.18 4.13 13.93
CA GLY A 78 3.19 2.69 13.69
C GLY A 78 2.26 2.27 12.55
N SER A 79 1.08 2.87 12.47
CA SER A 79 0.12 2.61 11.38
C SER A 79 0.67 3.03 10.01
N PHE A 80 1.34 4.18 9.93
CA PHE A 80 1.98 4.61 8.68
C PHE A 80 3.07 3.62 8.23
N THR A 81 3.89 3.15 9.17
CA THR A 81 4.93 2.16 8.87
C THR A 81 4.34 0.86 8.35
N LEU A 82 3.29 0.33 9.00
CA LEU A 82 2.61 -0.90 8.57
C LEU A 82 2.00 -0.75 7.17
N ILE A 83 1.35 0.37 6.87
CA ILE A 83 0.79 0.60 5.54
C ILE A 83 1.90 0.79 4.50
N SER A 84 3.01 1.46 4.83
CA SER A 84 4.16 1.56 3.95
C SER A 84 4.71 0.18 3.57
N GLU A 85 4.86 -0.71 4.54
CA GLU A 85 5.29 -2.09 4.29
C GLU A 85 4.25 -2.88 3.49
N ALA A 86 2.95 -2.69 3.76
CA ALA A 86 1.88 -3.32 2.97
C ALA A 86 1.90 -2.84 1.50
N MET A 87 2.20 -1.57 1.24
CA MET A 87 2.39 -1.05 -0.13
C MET A 87 3.61 -1.67 -0.81
N ARG A 88 4.73 -1.83 -0.10
CA ARG A 88 5.95 -2.49 -0.62
C ARG A 88 5.68 -3.95 -0.98
N LEU A 89 4.95 -4.67 -0.14
CA LEU A 89 4.52 -6.04 -0.40
C LEU A 89 3.41 -6.15 -1.46
N ASN A 90 2.96 -5.01 -2.01
CA ASN A 90 1.84 -4.93 -2.96
C ASN A 90 0.52 -5.52 -2.42
N LEU A 91 0.29 -5.35 -1.13
CA LEU A 91 -0.96 -5.70 -0.45
C LEU A 91 -1.89 -4.51 -0.27
N TRP A 92 -1.43 -3.29 -0.53
CA TRP A 92 -2.18 -2.05 -0.36
C TRP A 92 -2.03 -1.14 -1.58
N PRO A 93 -3.03 -0.30 -1.93
CA PRO A 93 -2.93 0.71 -2.98
C PRO A 93 -1.73 1.65 -2.75
N ARG A 94 -1.04 2.03 -3.80
CA ARG A 94 0.05 3.00 -3.70
C ARG A 94 -0.48 4.37 -3.32
N LEU A 95 -0.06 4.89 -2.17
CA LEU A 95 -0.38 6.20 -1.66
C LEU A 95 0.88 7.07 -1.63
N ARG A 96 0.71 8.38 -1.67
CA ARG A 96 1.83 9.31 -1.55
C ARG A 96 2.39 9.28 -0.13
N ILE A 97 3.67 8.97 -0.01
CA ILE A 97 4.42 9.02 1.25
C ILE A 97 5.23 10.32 1.25
N THR A 98 5.18 11.06 2.34
CA THR A 98 6.04 12.22 2.59
C THR A 98 6.99 11.87 3.74
N TYR A 99 8.26 12.24 3.59
CA TYR A 99 9.29 12.06 4.61
C TYR A 99 9.62 13.42 5.21
N PRO A 100 9.06 13.78 6.38
CA PRO A 100 9.25 15.12 6.97
C PRO A 100 10.70 15.40 7.41
N THR A 101 11.44 14.33 7.71
CA THR A 101 12.82 14.41 8.20
C THR A 101 13.70 13.38 7.49
N GLU A 102 15.01 13.56 7.58
CA GLU A 102 15.99 12.59 7.07
C GLU A 102 16.13 11.34 7.98
N GLU A 103 15.53 11.37 9.16
CA GLU A 103 15.60 10.23 10.08
C GLU A 103 14.80 9.03 9.62
N ARG A 104 15.38 7.86 9.83
CA ARG A 104 14.78 6.57 9.46
C ARG A 104 13.51 6.30 10.26
N GLY A 105 12.39 6.07 9.56
CA GLY A 105 11.12 5.71 10.19
C GLY A 105 10.11 6.84 10.37
N GLN A 106 10.48 8.09 10.16
CA GLN A 106 9.54 9.21 10.14
C GLN A 106 8.93 9.34 8.74
N LEU A 107 7.75 8.80 8.58
CA LEU A 107 6.99 8.89 7.34
C LEU A 107 5.57 9.37 7.65
N PHE A 108 4.97 10.08 6.70
CA PHE A 108 3.62 10.62 6.80
C PHE A 108 2.81 10.27 5.56
N ILE A 109 1.60 9.73 5.77
CA ILE A 109 0.67 9.35 4.71
C ILE A 109 -0.66 10.05 4.96
N SER A 110 -0.91 11.15 4.24
CA SER A 110 -2.09 12.00 4.46
C SER A 110 -3.42 11.24 4.38
N ALA A 111 -3.57 10.32 3.41
CA ALA A 111 -4.79 9.54 3.24
C ALA A 111 -5.05 8.62 4.45
N ILE A 112 -4.00 8.01 5.00
CA ILE A 112 -4.12 7.14 6.18
C ILE A 112 -4.40 7.97 7.44
N ASN A 113 -3.78 9.15 7.56
CA ASN A 113 -4.07 10.05 8.66
C ASN A 113 -5.55 10.47 8.68
N LEU A 114 -6.10 10.80 7.51
CA LEU A 114 -7.54 11.12 7.38
C LEU A 114 -8.41 9.91 7.71
N LEU A 115 -8.05 8.71 7.24
CA LEU A 115 -8.78 7.47 7.53
C LEU A 115 -8.80 7.18 9.04
N LEU A 116 -7.65 7.32 9.71
CA LEU A 116 -7.54 7.15 11.16
C LEU A 116 -8.38 8.19 11.92
N PHE A 117 -8.34 9.45 11.50
CA PHE A 117 -9.15 10.52 12.10
C PHE A 117 -10.65 10.22 11.99
N VAL A 118 -11.14 9.93 10.78
CA VAL A 118 -12.55 9.60 10.54
C VAL A 118 -12.94 8.33 11.30
N GLY A 119 -12.07 7.31 11.30
CA GLY A 119 -12.30 6.07 12.04
C GLY A 119 -12.40 6.30 13.54
N CYS A 120 -11.50 7.07 14.13
CA CYS A 120 -11.53 7.40 15.56
C CYS A 120 -12.78 8.19 15.94
N CYS A 121 -13.14 9.21 15.15
CA CYS A 121 -14.38 9.96 15.36
C CYS A 121 -15.61 9.06 15.24
N GLY A 122 -15.66 8.19 14.23
CA GLY A 122 -16.77 7.25 14.03
C GLY A 122 -16.93 6.28 15.19
N ILE A 123 -15.84 5.68 15.66
CA ILE A 123 -15.85 4.76 16.82
C ILE A 123 -16.29 5.49 18.09
N THR A 124 -15.79 6.70 18.31
CA THR A 124 -16.15 7.50 19.50
C THR A 124 -17.63 7.87 19.49
N LEU A 125 -18.16 8.30 18.36
CA LEU A 125 -19.59 8.64 18.21
C LEU A 125 -20.50 7.41 18.31
N TYR A 126 -20.03 6.25 17.83
CA TYR A 126 -20.77 5.00 17.88
C TYR A 126 -20.90 4.46 19.32
N PHE A 127 -19.79 4.32 20.01
CA PHE A 127 -19.80 3.71 21.33
C PHE A 127 -20.29 4.65 22.43
N LYS A 128 -19.91 5.91 22.42
CA LYS A 128 -20.22 6.93 23.45
C LYS A 128 -19.85 6.49 24.89
N ASN A 129 -19.37 5.28 25.06
CA ASN A 129 -19.05 4.66 26.35
C ASN A 129 -17.64 4.05 26.31
N SER A 130 -16.83 4.42 27.30
CA SER A 130 -15.45 3.95 27.47
C SER A 130 -15.34 2.43 27.66
N SER A 131 -16.32 1.81 28.33
CA SER A 131 -16.32 0.36 28.60
C SER A 131 -16.41 -0.46 27.31
N SER A 132 -17.31 -0.08 26.39
CA SER A 132 -17.48 -0.74 25.09
C SER A 132 -16.29 -0.53 24.16
N MET A 133 -15.69 0.67 24.19
CA MET A 133 -14.43 0.95 23.48
C MET A 133 -13.30 0.07 24.02
N GLY A 134 -13.23 -0.14 25.35
CA GLY A 134 -12.27 -1.02 25.98
C GLY A 134 -12.43 -2.49 25.58
N ALA A 135 -13.66 -2.97 25.36
CA ALA A 135 -13.94 -4.30 24.84
C ALA A 135 -13.42 -4.50 23.41
N ALA A 136 -13.69 -3.53 22.52
CA ALA A 136 -13.16 -3.54 21.14
C ALA A 136 -11.64 -3.52 21.12
N TYR A 137 -11.02 -2.66 21.92
CA TYR A 137 -9.56 -2.52 22.03
C TYR A 137 -8.90 -3.79 22.57
N GLY A 138 -9.48 -4.41 23.62
CA GLY A 138 -8.97 -5.64 24.21
C GLY A 138 -8.92 -6.80 23.22
N LEU A 139 -9.97 -6.97 22.41
CA LEU A 139 -10.00 -8.00 21.37
C LEU A 139 -8.97 -7.71 20.27
N ALA A 140 -8.84 -6.44 19.82
CA ALA A 140 -7.86 -6.04 18.82
C ALA A 140 -6.43 -6.37 19.25
N ILE A 141 -6.06 -6.01 20.48
CA ILE A 141 -4.72 -6.29 21.02
C ILE A 141 -4.47 -7.79 21.11
N THR A 142 -5.41 -8.55 21.63
CA THR A 142 -5.24 -10.00 21.81
C THR A 142 -5.01 -10.71 20.47
N LEU A 143 -5.77 -10.34 19.43
CA LEU A 143 -5.56 -10.86 18.06
C LEU A 143 -4.19 -10.45 17.49
N CYS A 144 -3.76 -9.22 17.76
CA CYS A 144 -2.43 -8.74 17.34
C CYS A 144 -1.31 -9.51 18.05
N MET A 145 -1.45 -9.78 19.36
CA MET A 145 -0.48 -10.57 20.14
C MET A 145 -0.36 -11.99 19.57
N LEU A 146 -1.48 -12.69 19.34
CA LEU A 146 -1.49 -14.02 18.74
C LEU A 146 -0.80 -14.04 17.37
N ALA A 147 -1.12 -13.09 16.50
CA ALA A 147 -0.47 -12.99 15.20
C ALA A 147 1.04 -12.77 15.33
N THR A 148 1.46 -11.91 16.25
CA THR A 148 2.88 -11.61 16.51
C THR A 148 3.62 -12.84 17.03
N SER A 149 3.04 -13.59 17.97
CA SER A 149 3.64 -14.81 18.53
C SER A 149 3.82 -15.89 17.49
N ILE A 150 2.83 -16.07 16.59
CA ILE A 150 2.92 -17.02 15.48
C ILE A 150 4.01 -16.59 14.47
N LEU A 151 4.04 -15.30 14.10
CA LEU A 151 5.05 -14.79 13.19
C LEU A 151 6.45 -14.89 13.78
N PHE A 152 6.62 -14.60 15.06
CA PHE A 152 7.92 -14.73 15.72
C PHE A 152 8.37 -16.18 15.82
N ALA A 153 7.46 -17.13 16.06
CA ALA A 153 7.79 -18.55 16.01
C ALA A 153 8.30 -18.96 14.61
N ASN A 154 7.64 -18.51 13.54
CA ASN A 154 8.11 -18.73 12.17
C ASN A 154 9.50 -18.12 11.93
N TYR A 155 9.75 -16.91 12.44
CA TYR A 155 11.07 -16.27 12.37
C TYR A 155 12.14 -17.13 13.05
N LEU A 156 11.87 -17.67 14.24
CA LEU A 156 12.80 -18.57 14.95
C LEU A 156 13.08 -19.86 14.17
N VAL A 157 12.07 -20.43 13.51
CA VAL A 157 12.24 -21.60 12.63
C VAL A 157 13.18 -21.27 11.46
N LEU A 158 12.99 -20.14 10.80
CA LEU A 158 13.85 -19.70 9.69
C LEU A 158 15.31 -19.50 10.12
N HIS A 159 15.53 -19.03 11.35
CA HIS A 159 16.86 -18.86 11.94
C HIS A 159 17.44 -20.15 12.56
N ARG A 160 16.79 -21.30 12.32
CA ARG A 160 17.24 -22.62 12.79
C ARG A 160 17.47 -22.72 14.32
N VAL A 161 16.68 -21.97 15.10
CA VAL A 161 16.71 -22.09 16.56
C VAL A 161 16.22 -23.48 16.99
N ASN A 162 16.71 -23.98 18.13
CA ASN A 162 16.34 -25.31 18.64
C ASN A 162 14.80 -25.41 18.78
N ALA A 163 14.22 -26.45 18.19
CA ALA A 163 12.78 -26.69 18.17
C ALA A 163 12.19 -26.75 19.59
N ALA A 164 12.90 -27.31 20.58
CA ALA A 164 12.43 -27.35 21.95
C ALA A 164 12.19 -25.95 22.55
N LEU A 165 13.04 -24.97 22.23
CA LEU A 165 12.88 -23.58 22.67
C LEU A 165 11.69 -22.92 21.98
N ILE A 166 11.45 -23.24 20.70
CA ILE A 166 10.30 -22.71 19.94
C ILE A 166 9.00 -23.25 20.53
N TYR A 167 8.91 -24.55 20.80
CA TYR A 167 7.73 -25.15 21.44
C TYR A 167 7.50 -24.64 22.86
N LEU A 168 8.57 -24.44 23.63
CA LEU A 168 8.47 -23.84 24.96
C LEU A 168 7.92 -22.40 24.88
N TYR A 169 8.47 -21.59 23.96
CA TYR A 169 8.01 -20.24 23.70
C TYR A 169 6.51 -20.24 23.35
N LEU A 170 6.11 -21.01 22.33
CA LEU A 170 4.71 -21.12 21.90
C LEU A 170 3.80 -21.62 23.03
N GLY A 171 4.23 -22.64 23.76
CA GLY A 171 3.43 -23.18 24.86
C GLY A 171 3.13 -22.15 25.93
N VAL A 172 4.12 -21.37 26.35
CA VAL A 172 3.94 -20.32 27.38
C VAL A 172 3.10 -19.17 26.85
N TYR A 173 3.48 -18.60 25.69
CA TYR A 173 2.80 -17.40 25.19
C TYR A 173 1.39 -17.69 24.70
N LEU A 174 1.16 -18.77 23.94
CA LEU A 174 -0.19 -19.11 23.49
C LEU A 174 -1.14 -19.44 24.64
N THR A 175 -0.66 -20.07 25.72
CA THR A 175 -1.51 -20.33 26.89
C THR A 175 -1.99 -19.03 27.51
N ILE A 176 -1.10 -18.05 27.68
CA ILE A 176 -1.45 -16.74 28.23
C ILE A 176 -2.38 -15.98 27.28
N GLU A 177 -2.05 -15.94 25.98
CA GLU A 177 -2.81 -15.20 24.97
C GLU A 177 -4.18 -15.78 24.73
N LEU A 178 -4.34 -17.13 24.76
CA LEU A 178 -5.63 -17.80 24.68
C LEU A 178 -6.50 -17.54 25.92
N ALA A 179 -5.91 -17.46 27.10
CA ALA A 179 -6.63 -17.06 28.31
C ALA A 179 -7.17 -15.62 28.19
N PHE A 180 -6.37 -14.70 27.65
CA PHE A 180 -6.84 -13.34 27.34
C PHE A 180 -7.90 -13.32 26.23
N LEU A 181 -7.75 -14.16 25.21
CA LEU A 181 -8.73 -14.25 24.13
C LEU A 181 -10.09 -14.72 24.67
N THR A 182 -10.13 -15.76 25.49
CA THR A 182 -11.38 -16.24 26.10
C THR A 182 -12.06 -15.16 26.94
N ALA A 183 -11.28 -14.43 27.77
CA ALA A 183 -11.81 -13.33 28.57
C ALA A 183 -12.33 -12.15 27.74
N ASN A 184 -11.73 -11.89 26.56
CA ASN A 184 -12.20 -10.84 25.65
C ASN A 184 -13.38 -11.29 24.78
N LEU A 185 -13.53 -12.59 24.50
CA LEU A 185 -14.68 -13.13 23.79
C LEU A 185 -15.99 -12.96 24.57
N ASP A 186 -15.97 -13.04 25.90
CA ASP A 186 -17.14 -12.75 26.73
C ASP A 186 -17.66 -11.31 26.52
N LYS A 187 -16.76 -10.38 26.16
CA LYS A 187 -17.09 -8.99 25.87
C LYS A 187 -17.43 -8.75 24.41
N PHE A 188 -17.41 -9.78 23.57
CA PHE A 188 -17.67 -9.67 22.14
C PHE A 188 -19.01 -8.97 21.81
N PRO A 189 -20.16 -9.36 22.43
CA PRO A 189 -21.45 -8.70 22.17
C PRO A 189 -21.48 -7.22 22.60
N HIS A 190 -20.60 -6.82 23.54
CA HIS A 190 -20.55 -5.48 24.13
C HIS A 190 -19.64 -4.50 23.40
N GLY A 191 -19.21 -4.84 22.15
CA GLY A 191 -18.41 -3.96 21.31
C GLY A 191 -17.23 -4.63 20.60
N GLY A 192 -16.81 -5.82 21.03
CA GLY A 192 -15.70 -6.56 20.41
C GLY A 192 -15.91 -6.87 18.92
N PHE A 193 -17.16 -7.05 18.48
CA PHE A 193 -17.50 -7.35 17.09
C PHE A 193 -17.07 -6.25 16.10
N VAL A 194 -17.02 -4.98 16.55
CA VAL A 194 -16.59 -3.85 15.72
C VAL A 194 -15.14 -4.03 15.25
N THR A 195 -14.28 -4.57 16.13
CA THR A 195 -12.89 -4.88 15.77
C THR A 195 -12.80 -5.87 14.60
N LEU A 196 -13.64 -6.91 14.59
CA LEU A 196 -13.66 -7.89 13.50
C LEU A 196 -14.21 -7.28 12.20
N ILE A 197 -15.19 -6.40 12.27
CA ILE A 197 -15.73 -5.69 11.10
C ILE A 197 -14.65 -4.81 10.49
N VAL A 198 -14.00 -3.96 11.29
CA VAL A 198 -12.93 -3.06 10.81
C VAL A 198 -11.75 -3.86 10.29
N GLY A 199 -11.27 -4.85 11.04
CA GLY A 199 -10.17 -5.73 10.63
C GLY A 199 -10.51 -6.51 9.35
N GLY A 200 -11.73 -7.03 9.25
CA GLY A 200 -12.23 -7.74 8.06
C GLY A 200 -12.31 -6.84 6.83
N LEU A 201 -12.73 -5.59 6.99
CA LEU A 201 -12.75 -4.59 5.91
C LEU A 201 -11.33 -4.31 5.38
N LEU A 202 -10.38 -4.06 6.29
CA LEU A 202 -8.98 -3.82 5.91
C LEU A 202 -8.37 -5.06 5.22
N PHE A 203 -8.63 -6.24 5.77
CA PHE A 203 -8.20 -7.51 5.17
C PHE A 203 -8.81 -7.72 3.78
N LEU A 204 -10.09 -7.38 3.58
CA LEU A 204 -10.75 -7.46 2.29
C LEU A 204 -10.07 -6.55 1.25
N ILE A 205 -9.73 -5.31 1.62
CA ILE A 205 -8.99 -4.39 0.75
C ILE A 205 -7.64 -5.01 0.35
N MET A 206 -6.88 -5.54 1.31
CA MET A 206 -5.59 -6.19 1.06
C MET A 206 -5.75 -7.43 0.16
N TYR A 207 -6.74 -8.26 0.43
CA TYR A 207 -7.03 -9.47 -0.36
C TYR A 207 -7.41 -9.13 -1.80
N VAL A 208 -8.31 -8.16 -2.01
CA VAL A 208 -8.72 -7.69 -3.33
C VAL A 208 -7.51 -7.16 -4.10
N TRP A 209 -6.66 -6.36 -3.46
CA TRP A 209 -5.47 -5.80 -4.10
C TRP A 209 -4.48 -6.89 -4.52
N TYR A 210 -4.17 -7.82 -3.63
CA TYR A 210 -3.31 -8.96 -3.90
C TYR A 210 -3.86 -9.85 -5.02
N LYS A 211 -5.14 -10.26 -4.91
CA LYS A 211 -5.78 -11.15 -5.88
C LYS A 211 -5.87 -10.52 -7.26
N SER A 212 -6.21 -9.24 -7.34
CA SER A 212 -6.29 -8.50 -8.60
C SER A 212 -4.95 -8.42 -9.31
N ARG A 213 -3.86 -8.23 -8.56
CA ARG A 213 -2.51 -8.25 -9.14
C ARG A 213 -2.19 -9.63 -9.72
N LYS A 214 -2.52 -10.71 -9.00
CA LYS A 214 -2.31 -12.07 -9.50
C LYS A 214 -3.12 -12.33 -10.78
N ILE A 215 -4.36 -11.85 -10.84
CA ILE A 215 -5.20 -11.91 -12.04
C ILE A 215 -4.54 -11.10 -13.17
N LYS A 216 -4.16 -9.84 -12.93
CA LYS A 216 -3.52 -8.97 -13.93
C LYS A 216 -2.24 -9.60 -14.50
N ASN A 217 -1.40 -10.17 -13.66
CA ASN A 217 -0.14 -10.78 -14.09
C ASN A 217 -0.37 -12.03 -14.97
N ARG A 218 -1.48 -12.75 -14.80
CA ARG A 218 -1.85 -13.89 -15.66
C ARG A 218 -2.08 -13.46 -17.11
N TYR A 219 -2.51 -12.22 -17.34
CA TYR A 219 -2.82 -11.69 -18.68
C TYR A 219 -1.75 -10.73 -19.19
N VAL A 220 -0.58 -10.70 -18.58
CA VAL A 220 0.60 -10.02 -19.15
C VAL A 220 1.35 -11.06 -19.98
N GLU A 221 1.38 -10.83 -21.27
CA GLU A 221 2.16 -11.63 -22.21
C GLU A 221 3.47 -10.91 -22.48
N PHE A 222 4.57 -11.61 -22.25
CA PHE A 222 5.90 -11.15 -22.62
C PHE A 222 6.31 -11.83 -23.92
N VAL A 223 6.90 -11.06 -24.82
CA VAL A 223 7.43 -11.53 -26.10
C VAL A 223 8.91 -11.21 -26.17
N ARG A 224 9.64 -11.99 -26.96
CA ARG A 224 11.07 -11.73 -27.20
C ARG A 224 11.23 -10.49 -28.06
N LEU A 225 11.97 -9.52 -27.56
CA LEU A 225 12.22 -8.26 -28.25
C LEU A 225 12.99 -8.49 -29.58
N ASP A 226 13.90 -9.48 -29.60
CA ASP A 226 14.72 -9.81 -30.79
C ASP A 226 13.87 -10.03 -32.06
N GLN A 227 12.67 -10.61 -31.92
CA GLN A 227 11.78 -10.90 -33.04
C GLN A 227 11.19 -9.66 -33.70
N TYR A 228 11.11 -8.56 -32.94
CA TYR A 228 10.47 -7.33 -33.38
C TYR A 228 11.48 -6.22 -33.75
N LEU A 229 12.78 -6.42 -33.46
CA LEU A 229 13.81 -5.42 -33.80
C LEU A 229 13.82 -5.05 -35.27
N PRO A 230 13.76 -5.97 -36.24
CA PRO A 230 13.73 -5.62 -37.67
C PRO A 230 12.54 -4.74 -38.01
N MET A 231 11.36 -5.02 -37.46
CA MET A 231 10.14 -4.24 -37.71
C MET A 231 10.23 -2.85 -37.11
N LEU A 232 10.85 -2.70 -35.94
CA LEU A 232 11.06 -1.38 -35.31
C LEU A 232 12.04 -0.53 -36.12
N GLN A 233 13.09 -1.16 -36.70
CA GLN A 233 14.04 -0.51 -37.55
C GLN A 233 13.41 -0.06 -38.90
N GLU A 234 12.62 -0.94 -39.52
CA GLU A 234 11.87 -0.58 -40.73
C GLU A 234 10.93 0.59 -40.46
N LEU A 235 10.15 0.52 -39.34
CA LEU A 235 9.24 1.60 -38.98
C LEU A 235 9.96 2.91 -38.70
N SER A 236 11.13 2.88 -38.03
CA SER A 236 11.93 4.09 -37.76
C SER A 236 12.36 4.79 -39.06
N ASN A 237 12.67 4.02 -40.11
CA ASN A 237 13.17 4.51 -41.39
C ASN A 237 12.07 4.79 -42.42
N ASP A 238 10.82 4.39 -42.15
CA ASP A 238 9.70 4.58 -43.08
C ASP A 238 9.23 6.05 -43.11
N ASN A 239 9.63 6.75 -44.15
CA ASN A 239 9.25 8.15 -44.36
C ASN A 239 7.80 8.36 -44.82
N SER A 240 7.09 7.30 -45.18
CA SER A 240 5.65 7.36 -45.54
C SER A 240 4.76 7.60 -44.33
N ILE A 241 5.25 7.23 -43.14
CA ILE A 241 4.53 7.38 -41.87
C ILE A 241 5.01 8.67 -41.18
N THR A 242 4.07 9.52 -40.78
CA THR A 242 4.37 10.74 -40.02
C THR A 242 5.09 10.37 -38.71
N LYS A 243 6.22 11.07 -38.44
CA LYS A 243 6.96 10.87 -37.19
C LYS A 243 6.05 11.21 -35.98
N TYR A 244 5.99 10.31 -35.05
CA TYR A 244 5.19 10.47 -33.82
C TYR A 244 5.96 11.25 -32.76
N ALA A 245 7.22 10.91 -32.54
CA ALA A 245 8.16 11.59 -31.66
C ALA A 245 9.60 11.27 -32.10
N THR A 246 10.58 12.10 -31.72
CA THR A 246 11.99 11.76 -31.91
C THR A 246 12.41 10.67 -30.93
N HIS A 247 12.08 10.85 -29.66
CA HIS A 247 12.33 9.87 -28.59
C HIS A 247 11.02 9.36 -28.03
N LEU A 248 10.70 8.10 -28.28
CA LEU A 248 9.50 7.45 -27.80
C LEU A 248 9.84 6.53 -26.62
N ILE A 249 9.27 6.81 -25.46
CA ILE A 249 9.68 6.20 -24.19
C ILE A 249 8.54 5.38 -23.61
N TYR A 250 8.78 4.09 -23.38
CA TYR A 250 7.85 3.17 -22.74
C TYR A 250 8.37 2.69 -21.39
N LEU A 251 7.50 2.69 -20.37
CA LEU A 251 7.78 2.01 -19.12
C LEU A 251 7.43 0.52 -19.25
N THR A 252 8.40 -0.35 -19.01
CA THR A 252 8.24 -1.80 -19.07
C THR A 252 8.33 -2.44 -17.68
N SER A 253 7.55 -3.50 -17.45
CA SER A 253 7.62 -4.33 -16.26
C SER A 253 8.44 -5.63 -16.47
N ALA A 254 9.02 -5.81 -17.67
CA ALA A 254 9.83 -6.98 -17.99
C ALA A 254 11.16 -6.93 -17.24
N ASN A 255 11.40 -7.90 -16.36
CA ASN A 255 12.69 -8.04 -15.64
C ASN A 255 13.81 -8.55 -16.56
N ASN A 256 13.45 -9.40 -17.56
CA ASN A 256 14.42 -9.92 -18.50
C ASN A 256 14.67 -8.89 -19.62
N PRO A 257 15.94 -8.48 -19.85
CA PRO A 257 16.28 -7.52 -20.90
C PRO A 257 15.89 -7.92 -22.32
N LYS A 258 15.76 -9.22 -22.56
CA LYS A 258 15.39 -9.78 -23.89
C LYS A 258 13.89 -9.85 -24.12
N GLU A 259 13.09 -9.49 -23.13
CA GLU A 259 11.64 -9.58 -23.17
C GLU A 259 10.99 -8.21 -23.03
N ILE A 260 9.82 -8.06 -23.62
CA ILE A 260 8.97 -6.87 -23.51
C ILE A 260 7.50 -7.31 -23.50
N GLU A 261 6.64 -6.49 -22.94
CA GLU A 261 5.19 -6.77 -22.99
C GLU A 261 4.66 -6.69 -24.43
N HIS A 262 3.95 -7.71 -24.86
CA HIS A 262 3.32 -7.76 -26.18
C HIS A 262 2.47 -6.49 -26.46
N LYS A 263 1.83 -5.93 -25.44
CA LYS A 263 1.01 -4.71 -25.56
C LYS A 263 1.81 -3.48 -25.96
N ILE A 264 3.09 -3.38 -25.57
CA ILE A 264 3.98 -2.29 -25.98
C ILE A 264 4.23 -2.40 -27.49
N ILE A 265 4.57 -3.59 -27.95
CA ILE A 265 4.77 -3.85 -29.38
C ILE A 265 3.48 -3.57 -30.16
N TYR A 266 2.35 -4.03 -29.67
CA TYR A 266 1.03 -3.73 -30.25
C TYR A 266 0.74 -2.22 -30.29
N SER A 267 1.11 -1.47 -29.25
CA SER A 267 0.97 -0.02 -29.22
C SER A 267 1.80 0.65 -30.32
N ILE A 268 3.03 0.18 -30.53
CA ILE A 268 3.94 0.77 -31.50
C ILE A 268 3.52 0.43 -32.95
N LEU A 269 3.19 -0.83 -33.22
CA LEU A 269 3.01 -1.32 -34.58
C LEU A 269 1.53 -1.31 -35.04
N ASN A 270 0.59 -1.68 -34.18
CA ASN A 270 -0.80 -1.94 -34.59
C ASN A 270 -1.76 -0.80 -34.22
N LYS A 271 -1.62 -0.20 -33.04
CA LYS A 271 -2.51 0.88 -32.60
C LYS A 271 -2.00 2.26 -33.04
N LYS A 272 -2.20 2.60 -34.31
CA LYS A 272 -1.63 3.78 -34.94
C LYS A 272 -0.09 3.71 -34.94
N PRO A 273 0.53 3.23 -36.01
CA PRO A 273 1.98 3.05 -36.07
C PRO A 273 2.72 4.31 -35.59
N LYS A 274 3.61 4.11 -34.62
CA LYS A 274 4.33 5.23 -33.96
C LYS A 274 5.77 5.21 -34.43
N ARG A 275 6.01 5.89 -35.52
CA ARG A 275 7.36 6.11 -36.00
C ARG A 275 8.14 7.02 -35.05
N ALA A 276 9.28 6.54 -34.56
CA ALA A 276 10.20 7.29 -33.73
C ALA A 276 11.63 7.09 -34.22
N ASP A 277 12.51 8.04 -33.92
CA ASP A 277 13.92 7.89 -34.27
C ASP A 277 14.60 6.92 -33.28
N ILE A 278 14.23 7.01 -32.00
CA ILE A 278 14.76 6.14 -30.94
C ILE A 278 13.62 5.66 -30.05
N TYR A 279 13.55 4.34 -29.85
CA TYR A 279 12.65 3.69 -28.91
C TYR A 279 13.39 3.41 -27.62
N TRP A 280 12.86 3.93 -26.50
CA TRP A 280 13.41 3.74 -25.18
C TRP A 280 12.49 2.83 -24.33
N PHE A 281 13.06 1.80 -23.74
CA PHE A 281 12.35 0.92 -22.83
C PHE A 281 12.93 1.08 -21.43
N ILE A 282 12.16 1.68 -20.53
CA ILE A 282 12.60 1.97 -19.17
C ILE A 282 12.02 0.95 -18.21
N HIS A 283 12.88 0.25 -17.48
CA HIS A 283 12.53 -0.59 -16.36
C HIS A 283 12.93 0.09 -15.05
N VAL A 284 12.05 0.00 -14.02
CA VAL A 284 12.33 0.57 -12.70
C VAL A 284 12.24 -0.54 -11.68
N ASP A 285 13.38 -0.88 -11.10
CA ASP A 285 13.48 -1.83 -9.99
C ASP A 285 13.61 -1.10 -8.66
N THR A 286 12.94 -1.59 -7.62
CA THR A 286 13.00 -1.01 -6.28
C THR A 286 13.78 -1.93 -5.35
N LEU A 287 14.94 -1.44 -4.89
CA LEU A 287 15.84 -2.18 -4.01
C LEU A 287 15.49 -1.98 -2.53
N ASP A 288 15.96 -2.91 -1.70
CA ASP A 288 15.81 -2.86 -0.25
C ASP A 288 16.72 -1.82 0.43
N ASP A 289 17.75 -1.35 -0.26
CA ASP A 289 18.58 -0.24 0.19
C ASP A 289 17.84 1.09 0.12
N PRO A 290 17.94 1.95 1.14
CA PRO A 290 17.10 3.15 1.21
C PRO A 290 17.45 4.22 0.17
N TYR A 291 18.71 4.41 -0.18
CA TYR A 291 19.19 5.58 -0.95
C TYR A 291 19.88 5.22 -2.26
N THR A 292 19.85 3.98 -2.70
CA THR A 292 20.44 3.58 -3.96
C THR A 292 19.79 4.34 -5.11
N CYS A 293 20.56 4.91 -6.00
CA CYS A 293 20.11 5.57 -7.20
C CYS A 293 21.10 5.28 -8.32
N GLU A 294 20.89 4.16 -8.98
CA GLU A 294 21.78 3.62 -10.02
C GLU A 294 21.00 3.40 -11.30
N TYR A 295 21.68 3.42 -12.42
CA TYR A 295 21.12 3.07 -13.70
C TYR A 295 22.06 2.22 -14.53
N GLU A 296 21.50 1.39 -15.37
CA GLU A 296 22.20 0.58 -16.36
C GLU A 296 21.60 0.85 -17.74
N VAL A 297 22.45 1.07 -18.74
CA VAL A 297 22.03 1.27 -20.11
C VAL A 297 22.46 0.06 -20.95
N GLN A 298 21.51 -0.47 -21.70
CA GLN A 298 21.75 -1.54 -22.68
C GLN A 298 21.34 -1.04 -24.06
N THR A 299 22.31 -0.71 -24.90
CA THR A 299 22.09 -0.36 -26.29
C THR A 299 21.85 -1.64 -27.09
N ILE A 300 20.58 -1.90 -27.44
CA ILE A 300 20.19 -3.09 -28.20
C ILE A 300 20.47 -2.88 -29.69
N VAL A 301 20.06 -1.72 -30.20
CA VAL A 301 20.39 -1.26 -31.56
C VAL A 301 20.91 0.16 -31.44
N PRO A 302 22.15 0.44 -31.89
CA PRO A 302 22.76 1.77 -31.77
C PRO A 302 21.87 2.87 -32.42
N ASN A 303 21.56 3.91 -31.65
CA ASN A 303 20.71 5.04 -32.05
C ASN A 303 19.28 4.72 -32.53
N GLU A 304 18.75 3.52 -32.18
CA GLU A 304 17.39 3.13 -32.55
C GLU A 304 16.63 2.50 -31.37
N VAL A 305 17.24 1.53 -30.65
CA VAL A 305 16.58 0.83 -29.58
C VAL A 305 17.49 0.76 -28.35
N ILE A 306 17.06 1.39 -27.26
CA ILE A 306 17.84 1.51 -26.03
C ILE A 306 16.95 1.08 -24.85
N ARG A 307 17.52 0.28 -23.98
CA ARG A 307 16.90 -0.08 -22.70
C ARG A 307 17.65 0.59 -21.56
N VAL A 308 16.91 1.16 -20.64
CA VAL A 308 17.43 1.75 -19.40
C VAL A 308 16.79 1.07 -18.21
N GLU A 309 17.59 0.61 -17.29
CA GLU A 309 17.15 0.02 -16.04
C GLU A 309 17.56 0.94 -14.88
N PHE A 310 16.57 1.44 -14.14
CA PHE A 310 16.80 2.22 -12.93
C PHE A 310 16.68 1.29 -11.71
N ARG A 311 17.70 1.29 -10.86
CA ARG A 311 17.71 0.61 -9.57
C ARG A 311 17.60 1.65 -8.47
N LEU A 312 16.40 1.78 -7.89
CA LEU A 312 16.08 2.82 -6.93
C LEU A 312 15.88 2.23 -5.53
N GLY A 313 16.49 2.84 -4.54
CA GLY A 313 16.25 2.53 -3.16
C GLY A 313 14.81 2.90 -2.75
N PHE A 314 14.25 2.18 -1.79
CA PHE A 314 12.83 2.33 -1.42
C PHE A 314 12.44 3.72 -0.90
N ARG A 315 13.41 4.56 -0.51
CA ARG A 315 13.18 5.96 -0.10
C ARG A 315 13.31 6.96 -1.24
N MET A 316 13.89 6.53 -2.36
CA MET A 316 14.02 7.39 -3.52
C MET A 316 12.65 7.55 -4.19
N GLU A 317 12.21 8.79 -4.33
CA GLU A 317 11.02 9.10 -5.12
C GLU A 317 11.37 8.88 -6.60
N PRO A 318 10.66 8.00 -7.32
CA PRO A 318 10.96 7.74 -8.73
C PRO A 318 10.54 8.93 -9.58
N ARG A 319 11.45 9.88 -9.79
CA ARG A 319 11.29 11.03 -10.68
C ARG A 319 11.89 10.69 -12.05
N ILE A 320 11.25 9.75 -12.74
CA ILE A 320 11.79 9.16 -13.98
C ILE A 320 12.06 10.22 -15.05
N ASN A 321 11.25 11.27 -15.15
CA ASN A 321 11.48 12.34 -16.10
C ASN A 321 12.86 13.02 -15.90
N ILE A 322 13.20 13.36 -14.65
CA ILE A 322 14.49 14.01 -14.33
C ILE A 322 15.64 13.01 -14.45
N MET A 323 15.45 11.78 -13.96
CA MET A 323 16.46 10.73 -14.02
C MET A 323 16.79 10.34 -15.45
N PHE A 324 15.77 10.21 -16.31
CA PHE A 324 15.95 9.91 -17.74
C PHE A 324 16.73 11.03 -18.45
N ARG A 325 16.39 12.30 -18.16
CA ARG A 325 17.15 13.43 -18.72
C ARG A 325 18.64 13.33 -18.37
N LYS A 326 18.96 12.99 -17.11
CA LYS A 326 20.33 12.82 -16.66
C LYS A 326 21.06 11.68 -17.37
N VAL A 327 20.40 10.54 -17.56
CA VAL A 327 20.93 9.41 -18.32
C VAL A 327 21.23 9.82 -19.76
N VAL A 328 20.30 10.54 -20.40
CA VAL A 328 20.48 11.03 -21.77
C VAL A 328 21.65 12.03 -21.86
N GLU A 329 21.80 12.95 -20.91
CA GLU A 329 22.93 13.88 -20.83
C GLU A 329 24.26 13.11 -20.73
N ASP A 330 24.35 12.08 -19.88
CA ASP A 330 25.54 11.26 -19.71
C ASP A 330 25.87 10.47 -21.00
N MET A 331 24.86 9.89 -21.67
CA MET A 331 25.06 9.18 -22.94
C MET A 331 25.49 10.10 -24.08
N VAL A 332 24.99 11.32 -24.11
CA VAL A 332 25.42 12.33 -25.10
C VAL A 332 26.86 12.76 -24.86
N ALA A 333 27.24 12.98 -23.60
CA ALA A 333 28.64 13.30 -23.21
C ALA A 333 29.61 12.19 -23.63
N ASN A 334 29.19 10.94 -23.51
CA ASN A 334 29.95 9.75 -23.90
C ASN A 334 29.88 9.46 -25.41
N LYS A 335 29.11 10.23 -26.18
CA LYS A 335 28.86 10.00 -27.62
C LYS A 335 28.20 8.65 -27.95
N GLU A 336 27.40 8.12 -27.02
CA GLU A 336 26.69 6.88 -27.19
C GLU A 336 25.36 7.05 -27.93
N VAL A 337 24.77 8.25 -27.84
CA VAL A 337 23.49 8.57 -28.48
C VAL A 337 23.51 9.99 -29.07
N ASN A 338 22.85 10.16 -30.22
CA ASN A 338 22.59 11.47 -30.81
C ASN A 338 21.11 11.83 -30.58
N ILE A 339 20.86 12.88 -29.82
CA ILE A 339 19.51 13.37 -29.47
C ILE A 339 19.02 14.52 -30.39
N VAL A 340 19.81 14.93 -31.33
CA VAL A 340 19.40 15.99 -32.25
C VAL A 340 18.28 15.47 -33.15
N SER A 341 17.27 16.30 -33.36
CA SER A 341 16.17 15.99 -34.25
C SER A 341 16.65 15.60 -35.64
N ARG A 342 16.15 14.49 -36.19
CA ARG A 342 16.49 14.05 -37.56
C ARG A 342 15.67 14.76 -38.65
N TYR A 343 14.87 15.78 -38.32
CA TYR A 343 14.29 16.69 -39.33
C TYR A 343 15.37 17.60 -39.85
N GLU A 344 15.53 17.70 -41.17
CA GLU A 344 16.63 18.47 -41.80
C GLU A 344 16.72 19.92 -41.32
N SER A 345 15.58 20.59 -41.16
CA SER A 345 15.52 21.98 -40.71
C SER A 345 15.97 22.14 -39.24
N LEU A 346 15.66 21.18 -38.39
CA LEU A 346 16.01 21.18 -36.96
C LEU A 346 17.44 20.70 -36.75
N GLN A 347 17.87 19.70 -37.51
CA GLN A 347 19.21 19.14 -37.47
C GLN A 347 20.28 20.19 -37.83
N ARG A 348 20.04 21.03 -38.85
CA ARG A 348 20.95 22.13 -39.24
C ARG A 348 21.17 23.12 -38.11
N ASN A 349 20.20 23.26 -37.18
CA ASN A 349 20.25 24.18 -36.05
C ASN A 349 20.59 23.48 -34.72
N ASN A 350 20.99 22.21 -34.74
CA ASN A 350 21.29 21.41 -33.56
C ASN A 350 20.14 21.40 -32.49
N ILE A 351 18.90 21.46 -32.94
CA ILE A 351 17.75 21.45 -32.03
C ILE A 351 17.53 20.02 -31.54
N VAL A 352 17.44 19.87 -30.22
CA VAL A 352 17.14 18.59 -29.54
C VAL A 352 15.76 18.10 -29.97
N GLY A 353 15.65 16.79 -30.25
CA GLY A 353 14.40 16.17 -30.60
C GLY A 353 13.41 16.14 -29.40
N ASP A 354 12.13 16.07 -29.72
CA ASP A 354 11.05 15.91 -28.76
C ASP A 354 11.07 14.53 -28.11
N ASN A 355 10.56 14.45 -26.89
CA ASN A 355 10.41 13.21 -26.14
C ASN A 355 8.96 13.02 -25.70
N GLU A 356 8.45 11.82 -25.84
CA GLU A 356 7.10 11.47 -25.38
C GLU A 356 7.10 10.15 -24.60
N PHE A 357 6.58 10.19 -23.38
CA PHE A 357 6.39 9.02 -22.53
C PHE A 357 5.02 8.41 -22.80
N ILE A 358 4.96 7.09 -23.01
CA ILE A 358 3.71 6.37 -23.13
C ILE A 358 3.53 5.47 -21.92
N VAL A 359 2.48 5.73 -21.14
CA VAL A 359 2.06 4.93 -19.99
C VAL A 359 0.89 4.05 -20.39
N MET A 360 1.03 2.76 -20.16
CA MET A 360 0.04 1.74 -20.52
C MET A 360 -0.94 1.50 -19.40
N GLU A 361 -2.15 2.04 -19.48
CA GLU A 361 -3.19 1.81 -18.49
C GLU A 361 -4.12 0.65 -18.89
N LYS A 362 -4.30 -0.33 -17.99
CA LYS A 362 -5.19 -1.47 -18.21
C LYS A 362 -6.57 -1.17 -17.62
N PHE A 363 -7.63 -1.44 -18.40
CA PHE A 363 -9.02 -1.34 -17.94
C PHE A 363 -9.77 -2.67 -18.12
N LEU A 364 -10.89 -2.83 -17.41
CA LEU A 364 -11.76 -3.98 -17.53
C LEU A 364 -12.80 -3.69 -18.63
N SER A 365 -12.76 -4.43 -19.73
CA SER A 365 -13.79 -4.37 -20.77
C SER A 365 -15.11 -5.00 -20.29
N GLN A 366 -16.25 -4.60 -20.89
CA GLN A 366 -17.56 -5.18 -20.55
C GLN A 366 -17.64 -6.65 -20.98
N ASP A 367 -16.94 -7.04 -22.03
CA ASP A 367 -16.96 -8.38 -22.65
C ASP A 367 -15.94 -9.35 -22.04
N ASN A 368 -15.63 -9.21 -20.75
CA ASN A 368 -14.69 -10.10 -20.10
C ASN A 368 -15.30 -11.45 -19.75
N GLU A 369 -14.63 -12.53 -20.17
CA GLU A 369 -14.95 -13.92 -19.78
C GLU A 369 -14.38 -14.32 -18.41
N LEU A 370 -14.30 -13.37 -17.48
CA LEU A 370 -13.85 -13.67 -16.12
C LEU A 370 -14.95 -14.41 -15.33
N PRO A 371 -14.61 -15.43 -14.53
CA PRO A 371 -15.52 -16.00 -13.54
C PRO A 371 -16.12 -14.90 -12.66
N PHE A 372 -17.36 -15.09 -12.22
CA PHE A 372 -18.10 -14.10 -11.45
C PHE A 372 -17.30 -13.52 -10.28
N PHE A 373 -16.61 -14.36 -9.52
CA PHE A 373 -15.81 -13.92 -8.37
C PHE A 373 -14.60 -13.08 -8.80
N GLU A 374 -13.87 -13.46 -9.85
CA GLU A 374 -12.73 -12.71 -10.36
C GLU A 374 -13.17 -11.35 -10.94
N ARG A 375 -14.35 -11.32 -11.59
CA ARG A 375 -14.96 -10.09 -12.09
C ARG A 375 -15.31 -9.12 -10.93
N LEU A 376 -15.89 -9.64 -9.84
CA LEU A 376 -16.20 -8.83 -8.65
C LEU A 376 -14.92 -8.24 -8.03
N VAL A 377 -13.89 -9.08 -7.84
CA VAL A 377 -12.59 -8.64 -7.30
C VAL A 377 -11.98 -7.56 -8.19
N MET A 378 -12.00 -7.73 -9.51
CA MET A 378 -11.46 -6.73 -10.44
C MET A 378 -12.27 -5.43 -10.43
N LYS A 379 -13.60 -5.51 -10.30
CA LYS A 379 -14.45 -4.31 -10.20
C LYS A 379 -14.12 -3.49 -8.95
N ILE A 380 -14.00 -4.15 -7.79
CA ILE A 380 -13.61 -3.47 -6.54
C ILE A 380 -12.17 -2.91 -6.67
N TYR A 381 -11.26 -3.64 -7.30
CA TYR A 381 -9.89 -3.17 -7.53
C TYR A 381 -9.85 -1.88 -8.36
N PHE A 382 -10.61 -1.79 -9.47
CA PHE A 382 -10.62 -0.57 -10.29
C PHE A 382 -11.22 0.62 -9.53
N MET A 383 -12.24 0.39 -8.69
CA MET A 383 -12.76 1.42 -7.80
C MET A 383 -11.71 1.90 -6.78
N LEU A 384 -10.94 0.98 -6.19
CA LEU A 384 -9.85 1.33 -5.28
C LEU A 384 -8.69 2.01 -6.02
N LYS A 385 -8.44 1.66 -7.30
CA LYS A 385 -7.40 2.26 -8.13
C LYS A 385 -7.67 3.74 -8.40
N GLU A 386 -8.93 4.17 -8.50
CA GLU A 386 -9.29 5.58 -8.66
C GLU A 386 -8.84 6.44 -7.47
N ILE A 387 -8.83 5.85 -6.26
CA ILE A 387 -8.38 6.53 -5.03
C ILE A 387 -6.84 6.47 -4.90
N SER A 388 -6.18 5.55 -5.60
CA SER A 388 -4.73 5.39 -5.55
C SER A 388 -4.01 6.41 -6.44
N LEU A 389 -2.70 6.54 -6.22
CA LEU A 389 -1.86 7.36 -7.09
C LEU A 389 -1.90 6.82 -8.52
N SER A 390 -2.13 7.68 -9.52
CA SER A 390 -2.03 7.28 -10.94
C SER A 390 -0.60 6.85 -11.27
N GLU A 391 -0.44 5.95 -12.25
CA GLU A 391 0.88 5.42 -12.61
C GLU A 391 1.84 6.54 -13.07
N GLU A 392 1.33 7.53 -13.78
CA GLU A 392 2.10 8.72 -14.20
C GLU A 392 2.69 9.48 -13.00
N LYS A 393 1.84 9.79 -12.02
CA LYS A 393 2.26 10.48 -10.79
C LYS A 393 3.16 9.59 -9.93
N GLY A 394 2.93 8.27 -9.96
CA GLY A 394 3.75 7.30 -9.23
C GLY A 394 5.19 7.20 -9.74
N PHE A 395 5.43 7.54 -11.01
CA PHE A 395 6.74 7.60 -11.63
C PHE A 395 7.28 9.03 -11.78
N GLY A 396 6.59 10.04 -11.22
CA GLY A 396 7.02 11.43 -11.28
C GLY A 396 7.15 11.97 -12.70
N LEU A 397 6.28 11.52 -13.62
CA LEU A 397 6.26 11.96 -15.00
C LEU A 397 5.54 13.30 -15.12
N ASP A 398 6.06 14.19 -15.95
CA ASP A 398 5.44 15.46 -16.25
C ASP A 398 4.26 15.28 -17.22
N PRO A 399 3.03 15.71 -16.85
CA PRO A 399 1.86 15.58 -17.71
C PRO A 399 1.99 16.19 -19.11
N SER A 400 2.89 17.15 -19.31
CA SER A 400 3.09 17.80 -20.62
C SER A 400 3.67 16.86 -21.67
N ASN A 401 4.45 15.85 -21.26
CA ASN A 401 5.17 14.93 -22.14
C ASN A 401 4.74 13.48 -21.93
N VAL A 402 3.53 13.26 -21.41
CA VAL A 402 3.02 11.93 -21.12
C VAL A 402 1.70 11.68 -21.81
N LYS A 403 1.61 10.58 -22.50
CA LYS A 403 0.36 10.06 -23.07
C LYS A 403 -0.04 8.76 -22.44
N VAL A 404 -1.25 8.72 -21.91
CA VAL A 404 -1.82 7.49 -21.31
C VAL A 404 -2.58 6.74 -22.40
N GLU A 405 -2.15 5.53 -22.67
CA GLU A 405 -2.86 4.63 -23.56
C GLU A 405 -3.63 3.57 -22.78
N LYS A 406 -4.95 3.52 -23.01
CA LYS A 406 -5.82 2.53 -22.38
C LYS A 406 -5.91 1.26 -23.22
N PHE A 407 -5.72 0.13 -22.56
CA PHE A 407 -5.83 -1.21 -23.14
C PHE A 407 -6.75 -2.09 -22.32
N PRO A 408 -7.59 -2.93 -22.97
CA PRO A 408 -8.38 -3.90 -22.22
C PRO A 408 -7.44 -4.92 -21.55
N LEU A 409 -7.81 -5.34 -20.35
CA LEU A 409 -7.06 -6.36 -19.62
C LEU A 409 -7.09 -7.70 -20.38
N ILE A 410 -8.26 -8.05 -20.89
CA ILE A 410 -8.52 -9.25 -21.67
C ILE A 410 -9.15 -8.83 -22.99
N VAL A 411 -8.70 -9.42 -24.07
CA VAL A 411 -9.33 -9.31 -25.39
C VAL A 411 -10.12 -10.58 -25.60
N SER A 412 -11.46 -10.48 -25.62
CA SER A 412 -12.30 -11.64 -25.91
C SER A 412 -12.15 -12.03 -27.38
N PRO A 413 -11.92 -13.31 -27.72
CA PRO A 413 -11.88 -13.74 -29.11
C PRO A 413 -13.24 -13.57 -29.77
N VAL A 414 -13.24 -13.06 -30.99
CA VAL A 414 -14.47 -12.80 -31.80
C VAL A 414 -15.23 -14.08 -32.16
N THR A 415 -14.68 -15.26 -31.84
CA THR A 415 -15.19 -16.59 -32.19
C THR A 415 -16.57 -16.93 -31.61
N ASN A 416 -17.01 -16.22 -30.55
CA ASN A 416 -18.29 -16.53 -29.90
C ASN A 416 -19.50 -15.78 -30.47
N ILE A 417 -19.29 -14.90 -31.45
CA ILE A 417 -20.36 -14.13 -32.06
C ILE A 417 -20.74 -14.77 -33.38
N LYS A 418 -21.92 -15.39 -33.46
CA LYS A 418 -22.49 -15.88 -34.74
C LYS A 418 -23.15 -14.69 -35.45
N LEU A 419 -22.40 -14.03 -36.32
CA LEU A 419 -22.94 -13.02 -37.23
C LEU A 419 -23.20 -13.65 -38.58
N THR A 420 -24.42 -13.54 -39.07
CA THR A 420 -24.81 -13.93 -40.44
C THR A 420 -24.83 -12.70 -41.34
N ARG A 421 -24.06 -12.71 -42.40
CA ARG A 421 -24.09 -11.64 -43.40
C ARG A 421 -25.39 -11.75 -44.20
N ILE A 422 -26.22 -10.72 -44.11
CA ILE A 422 -27.38 -10.59 -45.01
C ILE A 422 -26.88 -9.74 -46.16
N ASN A 423 -26.91 -10.32 -47.38
CA ASN A 423 -26.64 -9.57 -48.59
C ASN A 423 -27.81 -8.60 -48.80
N ALA A 424 -27.54 -7.30 -48.91
CA ALA A 424 -28.51 -6.36 -49.40
C ALA A 424 -28.68 -6.58 -50.92
N ASP A 425 -29.88 -6.98 -51.33
CA ASP A 425 -30.27 -7.09 -52.73
C ASP A 425 -30.27 -5.72 -53.40
#